data_20a0f55306c5d8e4b5119add79e66c0d
#
_entry.id   20a0f55306c5d8e4b5119add79e66c0d
#
_cell.length_a   1.000
_cell.length_b   1.000
_cell.length_c   1.000
_cell.angle_alpha   90.00
_cell.angle_beta   90.00
_cell.angle_gamma   90.00
#
_symmetry.space_group_name_H-M   'P 1'
#
loop_
_entity.id
_entity.type
_entity.pdbx_description
1 polymer ?
#
loop_
_entity_poly.entity_id
_entity_poly.type
_entity_poly.pdbx_seq_one_letter_code
_entity_poly.pdbx_strand_id
1 'polypeptide(L)'
;MKINSSLNEFKKAHSKKEHQVLFRSRVCKEYYKVENLFKFLLAEKDSFIFESVEKGKIKGRYTIIGLNPDKIWDVNKNIITINKLGIKTKVKTKPLIYINKLIKEFNIEIPNQLPSMSSMLVGYFSYDIIRYIEKIPNKCIDDLKIPDVRISRPKNLIIYDNLKKKIFYIENVYADTNI
;
A
#
# COMPACT_ATOMS: atom_id res chain seq x y z
N MET A 1 22.88 11.36 -4.23
CA MET A 1 21.81 10.91 -3.32
C MET A 1 22.00 9.42 -3.09
N LYS A 2 22.43 8.99 -1.88
CA LYS A 2 22.74 7.58 -1.59
C LYS A 2 21.48 6.83 -1.11
N ILE A 3 21.40 5.52 -1.39
CA ILE A 3 20.41 4.62 -0.80
C ILE A 3 20.85 4.31 0.64
N ASN A 4 19.89 4.02 1.52
CA ASN A 4 20.15 3.73 2.93
C ASN A 4 20.86 2.38 3.21
N SER A 5 20.98 1.51 2.22
CA SER A 5 21.61 0.20 2.34
C SER A 5 22.69 0.01 1.28
N SER A 6 23.76 -0.68 1.60
CA SER A 6 24.76 -1.14 0.65
C SER A 6 24.28 -2.40 -0.08
N LEU A 7 24.88 -2.70 -1.23
CA LEU A 7 24.56 -3.93 -1.99
C LEU A 7 24.79 -5.21 -1.17
N ASN A 8 25.83 -5.23 -0.33
CA ASN A 8 26.14 -6.40 0.50
C ASN A 8 25.12 -6.61 1.62
N GLU A 9 24.72 -5.54 2.30
CA GLU A 9 23.65 -5.58 3.31
C GLU A 9 22.33 -6.03 2.68
N PHE A 10 21.99 -5.47 1.53
CA PHE A 10 20.80 -5.86 0.78
C PHE A 10 20.80 -7.36 0.44
N LYS A 11 21.89 -7.88 -0.15
CA LYS A 11 22.01 -9.31 -0.48
C LYS A 11 21.92 -10.21 0.74
N LYS A 12 22.54 -9.81 1.86
CA LYS A 12 22.51 -10.55 3.13
C LYS A 12 21.10 -10.64 3.70
N ALA A 13 20.36 -9.53 3.74
CA ALA A 13 18.99 -9.53 4.22
C ALA A 13 18.05 -10.30 3.27
N HIS A 14 18.25 -10.16 1.96
CA HIS A 14 17.48 -10.91 0.97
C HIS A 14 17.68 -12.43 1.08
N SER A 15 18.93 -12.90 1.27
CA SER A 15 19.22 -14.34 1.46
C SER A 15 18.56 -14.92 2.72
N LYS A 16 18.33 -14.10 3.73
CA LYS A 16 17.60 -14.46 4.96
C LYS A 16 16.07 -14.33 4.83
N LYS A 17 15.56 -13.92 3.66
CA LYS A 17 14.16 -13.63 3.43
C LYS A 17 13.59 -12.59 4.40
N GLU A 18 14.38 -11.57 4.71
CA GLU A 18 13.94 -10.43 5.53
C GLU A 18 13.28 -9.36 4.65
N HIS A 19 12.25 -8.71 5.18
CA HIS A 19 11.68 -7.53 4.56
C HIS A 19 12.66 -6.37 4.63
N GLN A 20 12.71 -5.56 3.56
CA GLN A 20 13.60 -4.42 3.51
C GLN A 20 12.87 -3.18 3.02
N VAL A 21 13.15 -2.04 3.62
CA VAL A 21 12.67 -0.73 3.20
C VAL A 21 13.86 0.07 2.70
N LEU A 22 14.00 0.13 1.39
CA LEU A 22 15.04 0.93 0.74
C LEU A 22 14.50 2.33 0.48
N PHE A 23 15.31 3.36 0.72
CA PHE A 23 14.83 4.71 0.49
C PHE A 23 15.92 5.69 0.09
N ARG A 24 15.48 6.73 -0.56
CA ARG A 24 16.21 7.97 -0.81
C ARG A 24 15.34 9.15 -0.42
N SER A 25 15.96 10.24 0.00
CA SER A 25 15.21 11.45 0.31
C SER A 25 15.96 12.70 -0.12
N ARG A 26 15.19 13.75 -0.40
CA ARG A 26 15.77 15.08 -0.68
C ARG A 26 14.83 16.19 -0.20
N VAL A 27 15.38 17.35 0.06
CA VAL A 27 14.60 18.56 0.33
C VAL A 27 13.95 19.02 -0.99
N CYS A 28 12.66 19.33 -0.93
CA CYS A 28 11.89 19.88 -2.04
C CYS A 28 10.96 20.96 -1.46
N LYS A 29 11.33 22.22 -1.65
CA LYS A 29 10.57 23.36 -1.14
C LYS A 29 9.37 23.72 -2.01
N GLU A 30 9.38 23.30 -3.27
CA GLU A 30 8.40 23.68 -4.28
C GLU A 30 7.35 22.58 -4.45
N TYR A 31 6.22 22.73 -3.75
CA TYR A 31 5.14 21.71 -3.76
C TYR A 31 4.57 21.48 -5.16
N TYR A 32 4.48 22.48 -6.02
CA TYR A 32 3.95 22.31 -7.38
C TYR A 32 4.71 21.27 -8.22
N LYS A 33 6.02 21.08 -7.95
CA LYS A 33 6.80 19.99 -8.60
C LYS A 33 6.35 18.62 -8.15
N VAL A 34 5.93 18.49 -6.90
CA VAL A 34 5.38 17.26 -6.33
C VAL A 34 4.01 16.98 -6.92
N GLU A 35 3.17 18.00 -7.04
CA GLU A 35 1.83 17.89 -7.65
C GLU A 35 1.88 17.46 -9.12
N ASN A 36 2.81 18.00 -9.91
CA ASN A 36 3.01 17.58 -11.30
C ASN A 36 3.49 16.13 -11.40
N LEU A 37 4.39 15.71 -10.51
CA LEU A 37 4.80 14.31 -10.41
C LEU A 37 3.59 13.41 -10.11
N PHE A 38 2.68 13.81 -9.24
CA PHE A 38 1.48 13.06 -8.91
C PHE A 38 0.55 12.89 -10.10
N LYS A 39 0.27 13.94 -10.86
CA LYS A 39 -0.56 13.88 -12.06
C LYS A 39 -0.03 12.85 -13.06
N PHE A 40 1.28 12.80 -13.22
CA PHE A 40 1.94 11.84 -14.11
C PHE A 40 1.83 10.40 -13.58
N LEU A 41 2.07 10.17 -12.29
CA LEU A 41 2.12 8.84 -11.70
C LEU A 41 0.74 8.20 -11.45
N LEU A 42 -0.33 8.99 -11.34
CA LEU A 42 -1.69 8.47 -11.20
C LEU A 42 -2.22 7.75 -12.46
N ALA A 43 -1.56 7.91 -13.59
CA ALA A 43 -1.87 7.14 -14.81
C ALA A 43 -1.47 5.66 -14.69
N GLU A 44 -0.59 5.31 -13.75
CA GLU A 44 -0.15 3.93 -13.52
C GLU A 44 -1.27 3.10 -12.91
N LYS A 45 -1.42 1.88 -13.43
CA LYS A 45 -2.46 0.95 -12.98
C LYS A 45 -2.26 0.60 -11.51
N ASP A 46 -3.40 0.49 -10.79
CA ASP A 46 -3.44 0.17 -9.36
C ASP A 46 -2.62 1.14 -8.48
N SER A 47 -2.40 2.38 -8.96
CA SER A 47 -1.83 3.47 -8.18
C SER A 47 -2.86 4.12 -7.28
N PHE A 48 -2.41 4.80 -6.23
CA PHE A 48 -3.27 5.60 -5.37
C PHE A 48 -2.55 6.84 -4.86
N ILE A 49 -3.34 7.83 -4.45
CA ILE A 49 -2.86 8.99 -3.72
C ILE A 49 -3.69 9.19 -2.45
N PHE A 50 -3.01 9.47 -1.34
CA PHE A 50 -3.61 10.00 -0.13
C PHE A 50 -3.05 11.39 0.15
N GLU A 51 -3.94 12.36 0.18
CA GLU A 51 -3.63 13.73 0.54
C GLU A 51 -4.42 14.10 1.80
N SER A 52 -3.72 14.40 2.87
CA SER A 52 -4.34 14.90 4.09
C SER A 52 -4.72 16.38 3.92
N VAL A 53 -5.94 16.73 4.30
CA VAL A 53 -6.44 18.11 4.28
C VAL A 53 -7.00 18.44 5.65
N GLU A 54 -6.50 19.50 6.28
CA GLU A 54 -7.02 20.02 7.55
C GLU A 54 -8.03 21.14 7.30
N LYS A 55 -9.20 21.05 7.96
CA LYS A 55 -10.29 22.07 7.86
C LYS A 55 -10.68 22.45 6.42
N GLY A 56 -10.52 21.53 5.47
CA GLY A 56 -10.89 21.72 4.07
C GLY A 56 -10.06 22.73 3.25
N LYS A 57 -9.07 23.40 3.88
CA LYS A 57 -8.28 24.47 3.23
C LYS A 57 -6.76 24.32 3.41
N ILE A 58 -6.31 23.66 4.47
CA ILE A 58 -4.88 23.52 4.79
C ILE A 58 -4.43 22.11 4.44
N LYS A 59 -3.40 21.99 3.61
CA LYS A 59 -2.80 20.68 3.32
C LYS A 59 -2.23 20.07 4.60
N GLY A 60 -2.61 18.85 4.90
CA GLY A 60 -2.06 18.11 6.02
C GLY A 60 -0.58 17.76 5.82
N ARG A 61 0.00 17.13 6.82
CA ARG A 61 1.45 16.91 6.86
C ARG A 61 1.97 16.06 5.72
N TYR A 62 1.27 14.99 5.36
CA TYR A 62 1.77 14.03 4.38
C TYR A 62 0.88 13.95 3.14
N THR A 63 1.55 13.85 1.99
CA THR A 63 0.96 13.38 0.74
C THR A 63 1.68 12.10 0.34
N ILE A 64 0.93 11.03 0.07
CA ILE A 64 1.46 9.69 -0.17
C ILE A 64 0.95 9.19 -1.51
N ILE A 65 1.87 8.70 -2.36
CA ILE A 65 1.54 7.93 -3.56
C ILE A 65 2.06 6.51 -3.40
N GLY A 66 1.22 5.55 -3.72
CA GLY A 66 1.61 4.15 -3.85
C GLY A 66 1.51 3.68 -5.28
N LEU A 67 2.51 2.90 -5.70
CA LEU A 67 2.69 2.41 -7.06
C LEU A 67 3.11 0.93 -7.05
N ASN A 68 2.89 0.26 -8.19
CA ASN A 68 3.41 -1.06 -8.47
C ASN A 68 3.14 -2.08 -7.35
N PRO A 69 1.89 -2.32 -6.97
CA PRO A 69 1.60 -3.32 -5.95
C PRO A 69 2.09 -4.70 -6.41
N ASP A 70 2.85 -5.39 -5.56
CA ASP A 70 3.29 -6.75 -5.85
C ASP A 70 2.22 -7.79 -5.54
N LYS A 71 1.30 -7.46 -4.64
CA LYS A 71 0.12 -8.28 -4.32
C LYS A 71 -1.14 -7.44 -4.15
N ILE A 72 -2.24 -8.00 -4.66
CA ILE A 72 -3.58 -7.46 -4.47
C ILE A 72 -4.47 -8.62 -4.00
N TRP A 73 -5.26 -8.40 -2.96
CA TRP A 73 -6.27 -9.32 -2.45
C TRP A 73 -7.65 -8.74 -2.70
N ASP A 74 -8.44 -9.42 -3.52
CA ASP A 74 -9.85 -9.14 -3.77
C ASP A 74 -10.70 -10.17 -3.04
N VAL A 75 -11.57 -9.73 -2.15
CA VAL A 75 -12.46 -10.56 -1.35
C VAL A 75 -13.87 -10.42 -1.87
N ASN A 76 -14.49 -11.55 -2.23
CA ASN A 76 -15.89 -11.66 -2.62
C ASN A 76 -16.52 -12.82 -1.86
N LYS A 77 -17.43 -12.53 -0.93
CA LYS A 77 -18.03 -13.56 -0.07
C LYS A 77 -16.94 -14.36 0.64
N ASN A 78 -16.86 -15.66 0.42
CA ASN A 78 -15.88 -16.57 1.02
C ASN A 78 -14.71 -16.93 0.10
N ILE A 79 -14.54 -16.18 -1.01
CA ILE A 79 -13.46 -16.37 -1.97
C ILE A 79 -12.53 -15.17 -1.92
N ILE A 80 -11.26 -15.44 -1.71
CA ILE A 80 -10.18 -14.45 -1.77
C ILE A 80 -9.38 -14.73 -3.03
N THR A 81 -9.38 -13.77 -3.94
CA THR A 81 -8.53 -13.81 -5.14
C THR A 81 -7.25 -13.05 -4.84
N ILE A 82 -6.12 -13.73 -4.91
CA ILE A 82 -4.80 -13.14 -4.70
C ILE A 82 -4.15 -12.96 -6.06
N ASN A 83 -3.87 -11.74 -6.44
CA ASN A 83 -3.09 -11.41 -7.62
C ASN A 83 -1.66 -11.07 -7.18
N LYS A 84 -0.70 -11.92 -7.53
CA LYS A 84 0.73 -11.70 -7.30
C LYS A 84 1.41 -11.53 -8.66
N LEU A 85 1.81 -10.30 -8.98
CA LEU A 85 2.51 -9.95 -10.23
C LEU A 85 1.78 -10.49 -11.50
N GLY A 86 0.45 -10.39 -11.52
CA GLY A 86 -0.37 -10.87 -12.65
C GLY A 86 -0.88 -12.32 -12.51
N ILE A 87 -0.27 -13.14 -11.67
CA ILE A 87 -0.72 -14.51 -11.43
C ILE A 87 -1.82 -14.51 -10.37
N LYS A 88 -3.00 -15.02 -10.73
CA LYS A 88 -4.17 -15.05 -9.86
C LYS A 88 -4.37 -16.45 -9.26
N THR A 89 -4.47 -16.50 -7.94
CA THR A 89 -4.87 -17.70 -7.18
C THR A 89 -6.14 -17.42 -6.37
N LYS A 90 -6.93 -18.45 -6.10
CA LYS A 90 -8.16 -18.32 -5.32
C LYS A 90 -8.10 -19.21 -4.08
N VAL A 91 -8.51 -18.66 -2.94
CA VAL A 91 -8.61 -19.37 -1.67
C VAL A 91 -10.04 -19.23 -1.16
N LYS A 92 -10.67 -20.36 -0.81
CA LYS A 92 -11.99 -20.38 -0.17
C LYS A 92 -11.81 -20.47 1.35
N THR A 93 -12.18 -19.41 2.07
CA THR A 93 -11.98 -19.32 3.52
C THR A 93 -12.90 -18.27 4.13
N LYS A 94 -12.90 -18.16 5.48
CA LYS A 94 -13.61 -17.09 6.20
C LYS A 94 -12.84 -15.77 6.04
N PRO A 95 -13.41 -14.75 5.38
CA PRO A 95 -12.69 -13.54 5.00
C PRO A 95 -12.05 -12.79 6.17
N LEU A 96 -12.80 -12.55 7.24
CA LEU A 96 -12.30 -11.80 8.40
C LEU A 96 -11.11 -12.49 9.09
N ILE A 97 -11.12 -13.83 9.15
CA ILE A 97 -10.00 -14.59 9.70
C ILE A 97 -8.76 -14.44 8.83
N TYR A 98 -8.95 -14.51 7.50
CA TYR A 98 -7.84 -14.34 6.56
C TYR A 98 -7.25 -12.93 6.61
N ILE A 99 -8.11 -11.89 6.62
CA ILE A 99 -7.68 -10.49 6.70
C ILE A 99 -6.93 -10.23 8.00
N ASN A 100 -7.45 -10.70 9.14
CA ASN A 100 -6.76 -10.58 10.42
C ASN A 100 -5.37 -11.25 10.42
N LYS A 101 -5.27 -12.44 9.80
CA LYS A 101 -3.99 -13.12 9.62
C LYS A 101 -3.05 -12.29 8.75
N LEU A 102 -3.51 -11.79 7.60
CA LEU A 102 -2.74 -10.94 6.70
C LEU A 102 -2.18 -9.70 7.41
N ILE A 103 -3.02 -9.01 8.20
CA ILE A 103 -2.60 -7.80 8.93
C ILE A 103 -1.56 -8.15 10.01
N LYS A 104 -1.74 -9.25 10.75
CA LYS A 104 -0.79 -9.68 11.78
C LYS A 104 0.56 -10.11 11.20
N GLU A 105 0.55 -10.73 10.02
CA GLU A 105 1.76 -11.16 9.32
C GLU A 105 2.48 -9.99 8.63
N PHE A 106 1.78 -8.89 8.38
CA PHE A 106 2.35 -7.68 7.81
C PHE A 106 3.03 -6.85 8.91
N ASN A 107 4.15 -7.34 9.41
CA ASN A 107 4.99 -6.66 10.39
C ASN A 107 6.36 -6.32 9.77
N ILE A 108 6.56 -5.05 9.43
CA ILE A 108 7.78 -4.57 8.77
C ILE A 108 8.39 -3.47 9.64
N GLU A 109 9.64 -3.64 9.97
CA GLU A 109 10.41 -2.63 10.69
C GLU A 109 10.68 -1.44 9.79
N ILE A 110 10.22 -0.27 10.21
CA ILE A 110 10.40 0.98 9.48
C ILE A 110 11.62 1.72 10.05
N PRO A 111 12.62 2.06 9.20
CA PRO A 111 13.75 2.87 9.64
C PRO A 111 13.31 4.18 10.29
N ASN A 112 13.92 4.56 11.42
CA ASN A 112 13.55 5.74 12.21
C ASN A 112 13.59 7.08 11.44
N GLN A 113 14.32 7.12 10.32
CA GLN A 113 14.40 8.31 9.45
C GLN A 113 13.17 8.50 8.58
N LEU A 114 12.31 7.50 8.48
CA LEU A 114 11.14 7.47 7.62
C LEU A 114 9.84 7.76 8.38
N PRO A 115 8.82 8.29 7.71
CA PRO A 115 7.46 8.29 8.24
C PRO A 115 6.96 6.85 8.50
N SER A 116 6.13 6.66 9.51
CA SER A 116 5.61 5.33 9.88
C SER A 116 4.83 4.61 8.77
N MET A 117 4.26 5.36 7.82
CA MET A 117 3.54 4.83 6.68
C MET A 117 4.44 4.43 5.50
N SER A 118 5.75 4.30 5.69
CA SER A 118 6.72 3.96 4.63
C SER A 118 6.65 2.50 4.15
N SER A 119 5.90 1.66 4.85
CA SER A 119 5.42 0.36 4.37
C SER A 119 4.00 0.18 4.86
N MET A 120 3.07 -0.21 3.98
CA MET A 120 1.65 -0.27 4.32
C MET A 120 0.88 -1.28 3.46
N LEU A 121 -0.23 -1.74 4.00
CA LEU A 121 -1.34 -2.28 3.24
C LEU A 121 -2.37 -1.17 3.02
N VAL A 122 -2.88 -1.05 1.82
CA VAL A 122 -3.86 -0.02 1.47
C VAL A 122 -5.03 -0.63 0.70
N GLY A 123 -6.22 -0.10 0.92
CA GLY A 123 -7.39 -0.61 0.23
C GLY A 123 -8.69 -0.05 0.76
N TYR A 124 -9.78 -0.72 0.44
CA TYR A 124 -11.11 -0.35 0.90
C TYR A 124 -11.87 -1.57 1.43
N PHE A 125 -12.79 -1.29 2.31
CA PHE A 125 -13.84 -2.18 2.77
C PHE A 125 -15.17 -1.61 2.28
N SER A 126 -15.93 -2.36 1.47
CA SER A 126 -17.27 -1.94 1.06
C SER A 126 -18.24 -1.98 2.23
N TYR A 127 -19.38 -1.35 2.11
CA TYR A 127 -20.44 -1.44 3.12
C TYR A 127 -20.88 -2.88 3.35
N ASP A 128 -20.88 -3.71 2.31
CA ASP A 128 -21.34 -5.10 2.37
C ASP A 128 -20.49 -6.04 3.21
N ILE A 129 -19.31 -5.59 3.69
CA ILE A 129 -18.52 -6.36 4.68
C ILE A 129 -19.32 -6.66 5.96
N ILE A 130 -20.32 -5.84 6.28
CA ILE A 130 -21.22 -6.06 7.42
C ILE A 130 -21.90 -7.44 7.36
N ARG A 131 -22.13 -7.97 6.15
CA ARG A 131 -22.73 -9.30 5.91
C ARG A 131 -21.85 -10.45 6.35
N TYR A 132 -20.57 -10.19 6.62
CA TYR A 132 -19.68 -11.20 7.22
C TYR A 132 -19.82 -11.29 8.74
N ILE A 133 -20.47 -10.30 9.34
CA ILE A 133 -20.66 -10.15 10.78
C ILE A 133 -22.13 -10.39 11.14
N GLU A 134 -23.05 -9.81 10.38
CA GLU A 134 -24.47 -9.80 10.66
C GLU A 134 -25.30 -10.44 9.53
N LYS A 135 -26.44 -11.03 9.89
CA LYS A 135 -27.42 -11.54 8.93
C LYS A 135 -28.37 -10.43 8.53
N ILE A 136 -28.07 -9.74 7.45
CA ILE A 136 -28.93 -8.71 6.87
C ILE A 136 -29.51 -9.16 5.53
N PRO A 137 -30.78 -8.75 5.20
CA PRO A 137 -31.42 -9.09 3.94
C PRO A 137 -30.60 -8.59 2.73
N ASN A 138 -30.45 -9.45 1.73
CA ASN A 138 -29.78 -9.10 0.46
C ASN A 138 -30.85 -8.82 -0.61
N LYS A 139 -31.41 -7.60 -0.58
CA LYS A 139 -32.49 -7.18 -1.50
C LYS A 139 -32.00 -6.31 -2.65
N CYS A 140 -30.77 -5.75 -2.54
CA CYS A 140 -30.23 -4.88 -3.56
C CYS A 140 -29.55 -5.69 -4.67
N ILE A 141 -29.68 -5.21 -5.90
CA ILE A 141 -28.97 -5.77 -7.06
C ILE A 141 -27.52 -5.29 -7.00
N ASP A 142 -26.58 -6.22 -7.10
CA ASP A 142 -25.17 -5.90 -7.24
C ASP A 142 -24.83 -5.68 -8.72
N ASP A 143 -24.98 -4.45 -9.17
CA ASP A 143 -24.69 -4.02 -10.54
C ASP A 143 -23.22 -3.62 -10.75
N LEU A 144 -22.53 -3.17 -9.70
CA LEU A 144 -21.13 -2.73 -9.75
C LEU A 144 -20.13 -3.89 -9.78
N LYS A 145 -20.47 -5.03 -9.19
CA LYS A 145 -19.62 -6.26 -9.11
C LYS A 145 -18.20 -5.98 -8.62
N ILE A 146 -18.06 -5.01 -7.71
CA ILE A 146 -16.78 -4.69 -7.07
C ILE A 146 -16.52 -5.67 -5.92
N PRO A 147 -15.26 -5.95 -5.57
CA PRO A 147 -14.94 -6.75 -4.38
C PRO A 147 -15.50 -6.14 -3.09
N ASP A 148 -15.94 -6.99 -2.15
CA ASP A 148 -16.35 -6.55 -0.81
C ASP A 148 -15.19 -5.92 -0.04
N VAL A 149 -13.98 -6.43 -0.28
CA VAL A 149 -12.73 -5.87 0.23
C VAL A 149 -11.67 -5.95 -0.85
N ARG A 150 -10.95 -4.87 -1.07
CA ARG A 150 -9.72 -4.88 -1.86
C ARG A 150 -8.59 -4.32 -1.02
N ILE A 151 -7.50 -5.09 -0.91
CA ILE A 151 -6.26 -4.70 -0.22
C ILE A 151 -5.13 -4.83 -1.21
N SER A 152 -4.27 -3.83 -1.31
CA SER A 152 -3.05 -3.86 -2.10
C SER A 152 -1.82 -3.64 -1.23
N ARG A 153 -0.69 -4.20 -1.67
CA ARG A 153 0.61 -4.06 -1.04
C ARG A 153 1.54 -3.31 -2.00
N PRO A 154 1.64 -1.99 -1.88
CA PRO A 154 2.45 -1.17 -2.80
C PRO A 154 3.93 -1.48 -2.61
N LYS A 155 4.63 -1.73 -3.72
CA LYS A 155 6.08 -1.90 -3.72
C LYS A 155 6.80 -0.56 -3.61
N ASN A 156 6.32 0.44 -4.33
CA ASN A 156 6.93 1.77 -4.36
C ASN A 156 6.02 2.78 -3.68
N LEU A 157 6.60 3.61 -2.82
CA LEU A 157 5.93 4.73 -2.20
C LEU A 157 6.70 6.02 -2.43
N ILE A 158 5.98 7.10 -2.71
CA ILE A 158 6.52 8.45 -2.71
C ILE A 158 5.77 9.21 -1.63
N ILE A 159 6.50 9.68 -0.63
CA ILE A 159 5.93 10.42 0.50
C ILE A 159 6.52 11.82 0.52
N TYR A 160 5.65 12.81 0.52
CA TYR A 160 6.04 14.20 0.73
C TYR A 160 5.62 14.65 2.13
N ASP A 161 6.61 15.10 2.92
CA ASP A 161 6.39 15.73 4.23
C ASP A 161 6.27 17.25 4.03
N ASN A 162 5.05 17.77 4.09
CA ASN A 162 4.75 19.19 3.91
C ASN A 162 5.41 20.06 5.00
N LEU A 163 5.57 19.53 6.21
CA LEU A 163 6.20 20.25 7.32
C LEU A 163 7.71 20.38 7.12
N LYS A 164 8.37 19.27 6.81
CA LYS A 164 9.83 19.22 6.61
C LYS A 164 10.26 19.63 5.21
N LYS A 165 9.33 19.86 4.28
CA LYS A 165 9.60 20.12 2.85
C LYS A 165 10.54 19.07 2.25
N LYS A 166 10.26 17.79 2.55
CA LYS A 166 11.11 16.67 2.20
C LYS A 166 10.31 15.61 1.45
N ILE A 167 10.88 15.12 0.36
CA ILE A 167 10.32 14.01 -0.42
C ILE A 167 11.14 12.76 -0.16
N PHE A 168 10.45 11.64 0.04
CA PHE A 168 11.01 10.31 0.21
C PHE A 168 10.58 9.44 -0.97
N TYR A 169 11.54 8.75 -1.56
CA TYR A 169 11.33 7.69 -2.55
C TYR A 169 11.65 6.38 -1.87
N ILE A 170 10.68 5.50 -1.78
CA ILE A 170 10.75 4.28 -0.98
C ILE A 170 10.45 3.09 -1.88
N GLU A 171 11.26 2.05 -1.75
CA GLU A 171 11.02 0.75 -2.35
C GLU A 171 10.95 -0.31 -1.24
N ASN A 172 9.80 -0.96 -1.13
CA ASN A 172 9.57 -2.07 -0.22
C ASN A 172 9.97 -3.38 -0.93
N VAL A 173 10.90 -4.09 -0.37
CA VAL A 173 11.31 -5.43 -0.82
C VAL A 173 10.75 -6.44 0.17
N TYR A 174 9.71 -7.16 -0.25
CA TYR A 174 9.04 -8.13 0.61
C TYR A 174 9.75 -9.48 0.55
N ALA A 175 9.85 -10.18 1.69
CA ALA A 175 10.55 -11.45 1.83
C ALA A 175 10.07 -12.56 0.88
N ASP A 176 8.82 -12.46 0.45
CA ASP A 176 8.19 -13.42 -0.46
C ASP A 176 8.21 -12.97 -1.93
N THR A 177 8.94 -11.90 -2.25
CA THR A 177 9.13 -11.43 -3.63
C THR A 177 10.43 -12.02 -4.18
N ASN A 178 10.35 -12.72 -5.31
CA ASN A 178 11.54 -13.13 -6.06
C ASN A 178 12.13 -11.89 -6.75
N ILE A 179 13.42 -11.68 -6.62
CA ILE A 179 14.19 -10.61 -7.29
C ILE A 179 14.95 -11.23 -8.46
#